data_d20d5d7754edb31a8957aa1715c2e030
#
_entry.id   d20d5d7754edb31a8957aa1715c2e030
#
_cell.length_a   1.000
_cell.length_b   1.000
_cell.length_c   1.000
_cell.angle_alpha   90.00
_cell.angle_beta   90.00
_cell.angle_gamma   90.00
#
_symmetry.space_group_name_H-M   'P 1'
#
loop_
_entity.id
_entity.type
_entity.pdbx_description
1 polymer ?
#
loop_
_entity_poly.entity_id
_entity_poly.type
_entity_poly.pdbx_seq_one_letter_code
_entity_poly.pdbx_strand_id
1 'polypeptide(L)'
;LLDQLQEAGPGSFLIVIITALAAGTVFNIQVAKELNSMGANATVGGVLAIGLAREIAPLLTATLLTGKVATAYAAQLGTMKVTEQIDAITMLRTDPVEYLVVPRLIAMVVMAPVQCLLFFAVALLSGQISSTEIYQIPPSVFWNSVRTWLDPDDLPFMLVKALVFGLQIAVLSCGWGMTTQGGPKEVGTSTTGAVVMILVTVALMDVILTQILFGG
;
A
#
# COMPACT_ATOMS: atom_id res chain seq x y z
N LEU A 1 4.26 20.53 -0.14
CA LEU A 1 4.29 19.37 0.72
C LEU A 1 2.90 19.02 1.25
N LEU A 2 2.15 19.98 1.83
CA LEU A 2 0.80 19.71 2.38
C LEU A 2 -0.15 19.13 1.35
N ASP A 3 -0.17 19.65 0.14
CA ASP A 3 -1.01 19.12 -0.96
C ASP A 3 -0.65 17.68 -1.31
N GLN A 4 0.65 17.35 -1.32
CA GLN A 4 1.12 15.99 -1.58
C GLN A 4 0.75 15.02 -0.45
N LEU A 5 0.81 15.47 0.81
CA LEU A 5 0.35 14.70 1.96
C LEU A 5 -1.16 14.47 1.91
N GLN A 6 -1.93 15.46 1.46
CA GLN A 6 -3.38 15.33 1.30
C GLN A 6 -3.74 14.35 0.17
N GLU A 7 -3.03 14.39 -0.95
CA GLU A 7 -3.25 13.49 -2.09
C GLU A 7 -2.89 12.05 -1.74
N ALA A 8 -1.73 11.82 -1.15
CA ALA A 8 -1.25 10.49 -0.76
C ALA A 8 -1.98 9.94 0.47
N GLY A 9 -2.43 10.78 1.39
CA GLY A 9 -3.09 10.42 2.63
C GLY A 9 -4.63 10.46 2.54
N PRO A 10 -5.29 11.52 3.07
CA PRO A 10 -6.75 11.60 3.17
C PRO A 10 -7.45 11.40 1.84
N GLY A 11 -6.87 11.87 0.75
CA GLY A 11 -7.39 11.64 -0.61
C GLY A 11 -7.54 10.17 -0.99
N SER A 12 -6.77 9.28 -0.36
CA SER A 12 -6.79 7.83 -0.65
C SER A 12 -7.49 6.99 0.41
N PHE A 13 -7.87 7.54 1.57
CA PHE A 13 -8.46 6.78 2.68
C PHE A 13 -9.71 6.01 2.29
N LEU A 14 -10.60 6.62 1.52
CA LEU A 14 -11.87 5.99 1.15
C LEU A 14 -11.66 4.67 0.38
N ILE A 15 -10.77 4.67 -0.63
CA ILE A 15 -10.49 3.46 -1.41
C ILE A 15 -9.79 2.39 -0.56
N VAL A 16 -8.90 2.81 0.34
CA VAL A 16 -8.22 1.90 1.27
C VAL A 16 -9.21 1.26 2.23
N ILE A 17 -10.13 2.04 2.82
CA ILE A 17 -11.15 1.52 3.75
C ILE A 17 -12.08 0.53 3.05
N ILE A 18 -12.61 0.88 1.87
CA ILE A 18 -13.53 0.00 1.13
C ILE A 18 -12.83 -1.32 0.75
N THR A 19 -11.60 -1.22 0.25
CA THR A 19 -10.83 -2.41 -0.13
C THR A 19 -10.45 -3.26 1.09
N ALA A 20 -10.09 -2.62 2.20
CA ALA A 20 -9.76 -3.31 3.45
C ALA A 20 -10.97 -4.07 4.03
N LEU A 21 -12.17 -3.45 4.02
CA LEU A 21 -13.40 -4.12 4.42
C LEU A 21 -13.68 -5.37 3.58
N ALA A 22 -13.57 -5.23 2.26
CA ALA A 22 -13.80 -6.34 1.34
C ALA A 22 -12.74 -7.44 1.50
N ALA A 23 -11.45 -7.08 1.50
CA ALA A 23 -10.35 -8.03 1.62
C ALA A 23 -10.37 -8.77 2.97
N GLY A 24 -10.56 -8.05 4.08
CA GLY A 24 -10.65 -8.65 5.41
C GLY A 24 -11.79 -9.63 5.55
N THR A 25 -12.97 -9.27 5.03
CA THR A 25 -14.14 -10.15 5.03
C THR A 25 -13.92 -11.40 4.17
N VAL A 26 -13.46 -11.24 2.91
CA VAL A 26 -13.25 -12.35 1.99
C VAL A 26 -12.17 -13.31 2.49
N PHE A 27 -11.04 -12.77 2.95
CA PHE A 27 -9.95 -13.58 3.48
C PHE A 27 -10.37 -14.32 4.75
N ASN A 28 -11.10 -13.65 5.64
CA ASN A 28 -11.63 -14.29 6.85
C ASN A 28 -12.60 -15.43 6.52
N ILE A 29 -13.50 -15.27 5.55
CA ILE A 29 -14.45 -16.34 5.15
C ILE A 29 -13.68 -17.57 4.69
N GLN A 30 -12.61 -17.41 3.91
CA GLN A 30 -11.81 -18.54 3.44
C GLN A 30 -11.05 -19.22 4.58
N VAL A 31 -10.35 -18.43 5.41
CA VAL A 31 -9.60 -18.94 6.57
C VAL A 31 -10.52 -19.64 7.57
N ALA A 32 -11.63 -19.00 7.92
CA ALA A 32 -12.58 -19.56 8.88
C ALA A 32 -13.24 -20.85 8.38
N LYS A 33 -13.56 -20.93 7.07
CA LYS A 33 -14.10 -22.13 6.45
C LYS A 33 -13.15 -23.33 6.59
N GLU A 34 -11.87 -23.13 6.27
CA GLU A 34 -10.88 -24.20 6.34
C GLU A 34 -10.60 -24.61 7.80
N LEU A 35 -10.39 -23.66 8.69
CA LEU A 35 -10.12 -23.94 10.09
C LEU A 35 -11.33 -24.55 10.83
N ASN A 36 -12.55 -24.15 10.46
CA ASN A 36 -13.77 -24.77 11.00
C ASN A 36 -13.88 -26.26 10.59
N SER A 37 -13.53 -26.59 9.35
CA SER A 37 -13.54 -27.99 8.86
C SER A 37 -12.53 -28.88 9.62
N MET A 38 -11.46 -28.28 10.14
CA MET A 38 -10.43 -28.93 10.95
C MET A 38 -10.73 -28.90 12.47
N GLY A 39 -11.84 -28.29 12.89
CA GLY A 39 -12.17 -28.11 14.32
C GLY A 39 -11.31 -27.08 15.04
N ALA A 40 -10.59 -26.21 14.29
CA ALA A 40 -9.63 -25.24 14.82
C ALA A 40 -10.16 -23.79 14.87
N ASN A 41 -11.44 -23.61 15.17
CA ASN A 41 -12.12 -22.31 15.21
C ASN A 41 -11.45 -21.27 16.11
N ALA A 42 -10.80 -21.73 17.18
CA ALA A 42 -10.13 -20.86 18.13
C ALA A 42 -8.89 -20.15 17.54
N THR A 43 -8.38 -20.56 16.37
CA THR A 43 -7.17 -20.00 15.75
C THR A 43 -7.45 -19.04 14.60
N VAL A 44 -8.70 -18.87 14.20
CA VAL A 44 -9.11 -18.06 13.04
C VAL A 44 -8.57 -16.63 13.10
N GLY A 45 -8.76 -15.96 14.26
CA GLY A 45 -8.29 -14.59 14.42
C GLY A 45 -6.79 -14.42 14.28
N GLY A 46 -6.01 -15.37 14.82
CA GLY A 46 -4.56 -15.34 14.75
C GLY A 46 -4.02 -15.53 13.34
N VAL A 47 -4.53 -16.54 12.63
CA VAL A 47 -4.14 -16.81 11.22
C VAL A 47 -4.48 -15.62 10.34
N LEU A 48 -5.67 -15.02 10.51
CA LEU A 48 -6.07 -13.83 9.80
C LEU A 48 -5.12 -12.65 10.08
N ALA A 49 -4.81 -12.39 11.36
CA ALA A 49 -3.97 -11.28 11.77
C ALA A 49 -2.55 -11.38 11.20
N ILE A 50 -1.94 -12.57 11.27
CA ILE A 50 -0.60 -12.81 10.70
C ILE A 50 -0.61 -12.61 9.18
N GLY A 51 -1.57 -13.21 8.47
CA GLY A 51 -1.67 -13.08 7.01
C GLY A 51 -1.88 -11.64 6.57
N LEU A 52 -2.70 -10.88 7.32
CA LEU A 52 -2.88 -9.45 7.07
C LEU A 52 -1.61 -8.65 7.36
N ALA A 53 -0.96 -8.85 8.50
CA ALA A 53 0.20 -8.06 8.90
C ALA A 53 1.41 -8.34 8.01
N ARG A 54 1.72 -9.61 7.74
CA ARG A 54 2.95 -9.98 7.05
C ARG A 54 2.90 -9.73 5.55
N GLU A 55 1.72 -9.91 4.90
CA GLU A 55 1.64 -9.88 3.43
C GLU A 55 0.51 -9.00 2.90
N ILE A 56 -0.75 -9.25 3.31
CA ILE A 56 -1.92 -8.69 2.63
C ILE A 56 -2.01 -7.18 2.79
N ALA A 57 -1.82 -6.65 4.00
CA ALA A 57 -1.96 -5.21 4.24
C ALA A 57 -0.87 -4.39 3.52
N PRO A 58 0.43 -4.69 3.62
CA PRO A 58 1.44 -3.92 2.90
C PRO A 58 1.31 -4.04 1.38
N LEU A 59 1.08 -5.25 0.85
CA LEU A 59 1.01 -5.47 -0.60
C LEU A 59 -0.24 -4.82 -1.23
N LEU A 60 -1.42 -5.00 -0.64
CA LEU A 60 -2.64 -4.38 -1.16
C LEU A 60 -2.61 -2.85 -1.02
N THR A 61 -2.09 -2.32 0.08
CA THR A 61 -1.92 -0.86 0.24
C THR A 61 -0.98 -0.31 -0.83
N ALA A 62 0.16 -0.96 -1.09
CA ALA A 62 1.08 -0.56 -2.15
C ALA A 62 0.40 -0.58 -3.53
N THR A 63 -0.39 -1.62 -3.82
CA THR A 63 -1.15 -1.74 -5.07
C THR A 63 -2.16 -0.59 -5.24
N LEU A 64 -2.92 -0.26 -4.18
CA LEU A 64 -3.89 0.84 -4.20
C LEU A 64 -3.21 2.20 -4.38
N LEU A 65 -2.12 2.44 -3.66
CA LEU A 65 -1.33 3.67 -3.80
C LEU A 65 -0.69 3.79 -5.17
N THR A 66 -0.24 2.68 -5.76
CA THR A 66 0.26 2.66 -7.14
C THR A 66 -0.84 3.05 -8.12
N GLY A 67 -2.02 2.47 -8.02
CA GLY A 67 -3.15 2.77 -8.91
C GLY A 67 -3.62 4.22 -8.83
N LYS A 68 -3.55 4.86 -7.67
CA LYS A 68 -4.05 6.22 -7.46
C LYS A 68 -2.95 7.27 -7.45
N VAL A 69 -1.98 7.14 -6.54
CA VAL A 69 -1.00 8.19 -6.28
C VAL A 69 0.13 8.15 -7.31
N ALA A 70 0.69 6.97 -7.61
CA ALA A 70 1.74 6.86 -8.61
C ALA A 70 1.26 7.30 -10.00
N THR A 71 0.04 6.93 -10.37
CA THR A 71 -0.61 7.35 -11.62
C THR A 71 -0.69 8.88 -11.69
N ALA A 72 -1.15 9.52 -10.60
CA ALA A 72 -1.24 10.98 -10.53
C ALA A 72 0.14 11.64 -10.63
N TYR A 73 1.14 11.14 -9.90
CA TYR A 73 2.50 11.68 -9.91
C TYR A 73 3.15 11.57 -11.30
N ALA A 74 3.07 10.39 -11.94
CA ALA A 74 3.60 10.19 -13.28
C ALA A 74 2.90 11.07 -14.32
N ALA A 75 1.57 11.21 -14.24
CA ALA A 75 0.79 12.06 -15.16
C ALA A 75 1.08 13.55 -14.97
N GLN A 76 1.12 14.04 -13.72
CA GLN A 76 1.42 15.44 -13.40
C GLN A 76 2.82 15.82 -13.90
N LEU A 77 3.86 15.05 -13.50
CA LEU A 77 5.24 15.34 -13.90
C LEU A 77 5.44 15.16 -15.40
N GLY A 78 4.83 14.13 -16.01
CA GLY A 78 4.86 13.93 -17.45
C GLY A 78 4.23 15.09 -18.21
N THR A 79 3.10 15.63 -17.74
CA THR A 79 2.48 16.81 -18.31
C THR A 79 3.37 18.04 -18.17
N MET A 80 3.95 18.27 -16.99
CA MET A 80 4.90 19.37 -16.77
C MET A 80 6.14 19.27 -17.66
N LYS A 81 6.59 18.04 -17.94
CA LYS A 81 7.74 17.81 -18.83
C LYS A 81 7.42 18.13 -20.29
N VAL A 82 6.32 17.62 -20.82
CA VAL A 82 5.96 17.85 -22.24
C VAL A 82 5.48 19.28 -22.51
N THR A 83 5.12 20.05 -21.48
CA THR A 83 4.78 21.49 -21.57
C THR A 83 5.95 22.41 -21.22
N GLU A 84 7.17 21.88 -21.10
CA GLU A 84 8.41 22.61 -20.82
C GLU A 84 8.43 23.35 -19.46
N GLN A 85 7.49 23.05 -18.54
CA GLN A 85 7.44 23.68 -17.22
C GLN A 85 8.66 23.28 -16.36
N ILE A 86 9.15 22.05 -16.50
CA ILE A 86 10.34 21.58 -15.78
C ILE A 86 11.58 22.32 -16.28
N ASP A 87 11.67 22.58 -17.59
CA ASP A 87 12.77 23.30 -18.19
C ASP A 87 12.74 24.78 -17.77
N ALA A 88 11.56 25.39 -17.65
CA ALA A 88 11.39 26.74 -17.10
C ALA A 88 11.86 26.86 -15.65
N ILE A 89 11.58 25.87 -14.79
CA ILE A 89 12.06 25.81 -13.40
C ILE A 89 13.60 25.77 -13.37
N THR A 90 14.21 24.99 -14.26
CA THR A 90 15.67 24.89 -14.39
C THR A 90 16.29 26.22 -14.80
N MET A 91 15.65 26.94 -15.71
CA MET A 91 16.09 28.28 -16.14
C MET A 91 16.07 29.30 -14.98
N LEU A 92 15.18 29.12 -14.01
CA LEU A 92 15.12 29.91 -12.78
C LEU A 92 16.17 29.49 -11.73
N ARG A 93 17.13 28.64 -12.10
CA ARG A 93 18.18 28.06 -11.21
C ARG A 93 17.64 27.30 -10.01
N THR A 94 16.44 26.74 -10.12
CA THR A 94 15.83 25.85 -9.11
C THR A 94 16.00 24.42 -9.58
N ASP A 95 16.46 23.54 -8.70
CA ASP A 95 16.55 22.10 -9.01
C ASP A 95 15.14 21.48 -9.07
N PRO A 96 14.71 20.97 -10.24
CA PRO A 96 13.39 20.35 -10.37
C PRO A 96 13.20 19.14 -9.46
N VAL A 97 14.26 18.40 -9.13
CA VAL A 97 14.18 17.23 -8.26
C VAL A 97 13.86 17.67 -6.83
N GLU A 98 14.57 18.65 -6.30
CA GLU A 98 14.30 19.17 -4.96
C GLU A 98 12.89 19.78 -4.85
N TYR A 99 12.46 20.49 -5.89
CA TYR A 99 11.18 21.20 -5.86
C TYR A 99 9.98 20.30 -6.11
N LEU A 100 10.06 19.32 -7.00
CA LEU A 100 8.93 18.48 -7.44
C LEU A 100 8.96 17.08 -6.86
N VAL A 101 10.13 16.42 -6.80
CA VAL A 101 10.23 15.00 -6.41
C VAL A 101 10.31 14.84 -4.89
N VAL A 102 11.17 15.61 -4.22
CA VAL A 102 11.39 15.46 -2.77
C VAL A 102 10.09 15.60 -1.95
N PRO A 103 9.21 16.58 -2.19
CA PRO A 103 7.95 16.69 -1.44
C PRO A 103 7.01 15.49 -1.65
N ARG A 104 6.98 14.90 -2.86
CA ARG A 104 6.20 13.70 -3.19
C ARG A 104 6.76 12.47 -2.49
N LEU A 105 8.08 12.34 -2.47
CA LEU A 105 8.78 11.25 -1.81
C LEU A 105 8.52 11.27 -0.31
N ILE A 106 8.67 12.43 0.35
CA ILE A 106 8.39 12.57 1.78
C ILE A 106 6.92 12.23 2.08
N ALA A 107 6.00 12.70 1.25
CA ALA A 107 4.58 12.42 1.42
C ALA A 107 4.29 10.91 1.36
N MET A 108 4.87 10.18 0.41
CA MET A 108 4.68 8.74 0.28
C MET A 108 5.34 7.93 1.40
N VAL A 109 6.55 8.30 1.80
CA VAL A 109 7.27 7.63 2.91
C VAL A 109 6.49 7.74 4.22
N VAL A 110 5.83 8.88 4.47
CA VAL A 110 5.02 9.09 5.67
C VAL A 110 3.63 8.44 5.54
N MET A 111 2.97 8.61 4.39
CA MET A 111 1.56 8.21 4.23
C MET A 111 1.37 6.73 3.90
N ALA A 112 2.32 6.06 3.25
CA ALA A 112 2.19 4.64 2.96
C ALA A 112 2.12 3.76 4.22
N PRO A 113 2.96 3.93 5.26
CA PRO A 113 2.79 3.24 6.54
C PRO A 113 1.46 3.56 7.25
N VAL A 114 1.02 4.82 7.22
CA VAL A 114 -0.27 5.23 7.81
C VAL A 114 -1.45 4.53 7.11
N GLN A 115 -1.42 4.49 5.78
CA GLN A 115 -2.43 3.79 4.98
C GLN A 115 -2.43 2.28 5.24
N CYS A 116 -1.25 1.68 5.40
CA CYS A 116 -1.09 0.27 5.71
C CYS A 116 -1.68 -0.08 7.09
N LEU A 117 -1.42 0.75 8.11
CA LEU A 117 -2.04 0.60 9.42
C LEU A 117 -3.56 0.72 9.36
N LEU A 118 -4.06 1.69 8.61
CA LEU A 118 -5.50 1.88 8.41
C LEU A 118 -6.11 0.64 7.72
N PHE A 119 -5.45 0.14 6.67
CA PHE A 119 -5.88 -1.09 5.98
C PHE A 119 -5.92 -2.27 6.94
N PHE A 120 -4.84 -2.53 7.67
CA PHE A 120 -4.74 -3.63 8.63
C PHE A 120 -5.85 -3.57 9.69
N ALA A 121 -6.04 -2.40 10.32
CA ALA A 121 -7.06 -2.23 11.36
C ALA A 121 -8.47 -2.48 10.83
N VAL A 122 -8.82 -1.90 9.67
CA VAL A 122 -10.14 -2.04 9.07
C VAL A 122 -10.38 -3.49 8.59
N ALA A 123 -9.38 -4.12 7.96
CA ALA A 123 -9.47 -5.50 7.50
C ALA A 123 -9.63 -6.50 8.68
N LEU A 124 -8.91 -6.27 9.77
CA LEU A 124 -9.01 -7.11 10.97
C LEU A 124 -10.39 -6.98 11.65
N LEU A 125 -10.93 -5.75 11.73
CA LEU A 125 -12.27 -5.50 12.26
C LEU A 125 -13.36 -6.13 11.39
N SER A 126 -13.27 -6.01 10.06
CA SER A 126 -14.23 -6.65 9.15
C SER A 126 -14.16 -8.18 9.22
N GLY A 127 -12.96 -8.73 9.39
CA GLY A 127 -12.74 -10.15 9.63
C GLY A 127 -13.38 -10.63 10.91
N GLN A 128 -13.25 -9.87 12.01
CA GLN A 128 -13.90 -10.20 13.29
C GLN A 128 -15.43 -10.20 13.17
N ILE A 129 -16.01 -9.18 12.51
CA ILE A 129 -17.46 -9.10 12.30
C ILE A 129 -17.94 -10.32 11.50
N SER A 130 -17.29 -10.65 10.40
CA SER A 130 -17.66 -11.81 9.56
C SER A 130 -17.46 -13.16 10.28
N SER A 131 -16.45 -13.29 11.16
CA SER A 131 -16.27 -14.47 12.01
C SER A 131 -17.43 -14.67 12.97
N THR A 132 -17.94 -13.59 13.56
CA THR A 132 -19.06 -13.65 14.51
C THR A 132 -20.37 -13.94 13.80
N GLU A 133 -20.68 -13.23 12.73
CA GLU A 133 -21.97 -13.32 12.04
C GLU A 133 -22.14 -14.64 11.24
N ILE A 134 -21.06 -15.11 10.58
CA ILE A 134 -21.15 -16.27 9.68
C ILE A 134 -20.79 -17.56 10.39
N TYR A 135 -19.75 -17.57 11.24
CA TYR A 135 -19.22 -18.77 11.87
C TYR A 135 -19.51 -18.87 13.37
N GLN A 136 -20.23 -17.89 13.92
CA GLN A 136 -20.61 -17.84 15.33
C GLN A 136 -19.42 -17.93 16.31
N ILE A 137 -18.25 -17.46 15.87
CA ILE A 137 -17.04 -17.39 16.69
C ILE A 137 -17.15 -16.18 17.62
N PRO A 138 -17.16 -16.37 18.95
CA PRO A 138 -17.26 -15.25 19.89
C PRO A 138 -16.12 -14.24 19.71
N PRO A 139 -16.38 -12.92 19.78
CA PRO A 139 -15.33 -11.90 19.66
C PRO A 139 -14.17 -12.09 20.64
N SER A 140 -14.46 -12.59 21.85
CA SER A 140 -13.42 -12.88 22.86
C SER A 140 -12.43 -13.96 22.40
N VAL A 141 -12.91 -15.01 21.73
CA VAL A 141 -12.09 -16.10 21.19
C VAL A 141 -11.25 -15.57 20.03
N PHE A 142 -11.85 -14.80 19.13
CA PHE A 142 -11.16 -14.17 18.02
C PHE A 142 -10.00 -13.28 18.48
N TRP A 143 -10.26 -12.31 19.38
CA TRP A 143 -9.23 -11.37 19.86
C TRP A 143 -8.17 -12.04 20.74
N ASN A 144 -8.53 -13.08 21.49
CA ASN A 144 -7.55 -13.86 22.23
C ASN A 144 -6.58 -14.57 21.27
N SER A 145 -7.11 -15.15 20.19
CA SER A 145 -6.29 -15.76 19.13
C SER A 145 -5.36 -14.74 18.47
N VAL A 146 -5.85 -13.54 18.14
CA VAL A 146 -5.02 -12.46 17.59
C VAL A 146 -3.86 -12.15 18.53
N ARG A 147 -4.12 -11.98 19.83
CA ARG A 147 -3.08 -11.65 20.82
C ARG A 147 -2.06 -12.78 21.03
N THR A 148 -2.47 -14.02 20.83
CA THR A 148 -1.58 -15.18 21.03
C THR A 148 -0.66 -15.41 19.84
N TRP A 149 -1.13 -15.10 18.63
CA TRP A 149 -0.44 -15.46 17.40
C TRP A 149 0.29 -14.29 16.71
N LEU A 150 -0.15 -13.05 16.95
CA LEU A 150 0.51 -11.85 16.41
C LEU A 150 1.72 -11.51 17.29
N ASP A 151 2.91 -11.69 16.74
CA ASP A 151 4.14 -11.33 17.43
C ASP A 151 4.32 -9.80 17.51
N PRO A 152 4.98 -9.29 18.57
CA PRO A 152 5.27 -7.85 18.70
C PRO A 152 6.03 -7.26 17.51
N ASP A 153 6.83 -8.08 16.81
CA ASP A 153 7.66 -7.66 15.68
C ASP A 153 6.89 -7.63 14.35
N ASP A 154 5.72 -8.27 14.25
CA ASP A 154 4.93 -8.31 13.02
C ASP A 154 4.46 -6.91 12.55
N LEU A 155 4.04 -6.06 13.51
CA LEU A 155 3.61 -4.68 13.20
C LEU A 155 4.77 -3.77 12.75
N PRO A 156 5.93 -3.72 13.44
CA PRO A 156 7.12 -3.04 12.92
C PRO A 156 7.53 -3.52 11.54
N PHE A 157 7.56 -4.82 11.28
CA PHE A 157 7.92 -5.37 9.97
C PHE A 157 6.93 -4.98 8.88
N MET A 158 5.63 -5.00 9.18
CA MET A 158 4.59 -4.49 8.29
C MET A 158 4.84 -3.02 7.89
N LEU A 159 5.20 -2.18 8.88
CA LEU A 159 5.49 -0.76 8.64
C LEU A 159 6.76 -0.55 7.82
N VAL A 160 7.80 -1.35 8.05
CA VAL A 160 9.03 -1.32 7.25
C VAL A 160 8.74 -1.68 5.79
N LYS A 161 7.96 -2.75 5.54
CA LYS A 161 7.51 -3.10 4.17
C LYS A 161 6.75 -1.93 3.53
N ALA A 162 5.77 -1.36 4.23
CA ALA A 162 4.98 -0.25 3.72
C ALA A 162 5.83 1.01 3.42
N LEU A 163 6.83 1.30 4.24
CA LEU A 163 7.76 2.40 4.03
C LEU A 163 8.61 2.19 2.78
N VAL A 164 9.19 0.99 2.61
CA VAL A 164 9.99 0.65 1.43
C VAL A 164 9.15 0.71 0.16
N PHE A 165 7.93 0.19 0.18
CA PHE A 165 7.02 0.28 -0.96
C PHE A 165 6.62 1.73 -1.26
N GLY A 166 6.34 2.53 -0.24
CA GLY A 166 6.04 3.96 -0.40
C GLY A 166 7.19 4.72 -1.08
N LEU A 167 8.43 4.47 -0.62
CA LEU A 167 9.63 5.03 -1.23
C LEU A 167 9.77 4.60 -2.70
N GLN A 168 9.63 3.31 -2.98
CA GLN A 168 9.76 2.74 -4.32
C GLN A 168 8.70 3.30 -5.28
N ILE A 169 7.45 3.39 -4.84
CA ILE A 169 6.35 3.97 -5.60
C ILE A 169 6.66 5.42 -5.98
N ALA A 170 7.11 6.24 -5.01
CA ALA A 170 7.42 7.64 -5.24
C ALA A 170 8.58 7.83 -6.23
N VAL A 171 9.69 7.10 -6.03
CA VAL A 171 10.87 7.20 -6.89
C VAL A 171 10.55 6.80 -8.33
N LEU A 172 9.90 5.66 -8.52
CA LEU A 172 9.61 5.16 -9.87
C LEU A 172 8.56 6.01 -10.59
N SER A 173 7.49 6.42 -9.92
CA SER A 173 6.46 7.25 -10.54
C SER A 173 6.99 8.63 -10.94
N CYS A 174 7.78 9.25 -10.09
CA CYS A 174 8.42 10.54 -10.41
C CYS A 174 9.47 10.39 -11.52
N GLY A 175 10.29 9.33 -11.47
CA GLY A 175 11.30 9.06 -12.52
C GLY A 175 10.67 8.89 -13.90
N TRP A 176 9.61 8.09 -14.01
CA TRP A 176 8.87 7.91 -15.26
C TRP A 176 8.24 9.21 -15.76
N GLY A 177 7.60 9.98 -14.86
CA GLY A 177 7.02 11.27 -15.22
C GLY A 177 8.05 12.27 -15.75
N MET A 178 9.19 12.40 -15.07
CA MET A 178 10.24 13.35 -15.47
C MET A 178 10.98 12.96 -16.75
N THR A 179 10.96 11.68 -17.14
CA THR A 179 11.61 11.18 -18.37
C THR A 179 10.66 11.07 -19.56
N THR A 180 9.40 11.45 -19.41
CA THR A 180 8.41 11.43 -20.49
C THR A 180 8.85 12.37 -21.63
N GLN A 181 8.82 11.87 -22.88
CA GLN A 181 9.16 12.62 -24.09
C GLN A 181 8.02 12.53 -25.09
N GLY A 182 7.82 13.58 -25.85
CA GLY A 182 6.78 13.65 -26.89
C GLY A 182 5.61 14.54 -26.48
N GLY A 183 4.38 14.13 -26.76
CA GLY A 183 3.17 14.92 -26.54
C GLY A 183 2.22 14.33 -25.49
N PRO A 184 0.98 14.84 -25.42
CA PRO A 184 -0.02 14.39 -24.42
C PRO A 184 -0.34 12.89 -24.50
N LYS A 185 -0.22 12.25 -25.67
CA LYS A 185 -0.45 10.81 -25.82
C LYS A 185 0.62 9.99 -25.12
N GLU A 186 1.85 10.45 -25.19
CA GLU A 186 3.00 9.79 -24.56
C GLU A 186 2.96 9.88 -23.03
N VAL A 187 2.32 10.91 -22.47
CA VAL A 187 2.05 11.01 -21.03
C VAL A 187 1.19 9.82 -20.55
N GLY A 188 0.15 9.46 -21.31
CA GLY A 188 -0.70 8.31 -20.99
C GLY A 188 0.07 6.97 -21.03
N THR A 189 0.88 6.75 -22.08
CA THR A 189 1.69 5.52 -22.19
C THR A 189 2.77 5.44 -21.12
N SER A 190 3.42 6.56 -20.80
CA SER A 190 4.40 6.67 -19.72
C SER A 190 3.77 6.35 -18.35
N THR A 191 2.60 6.90 -18.09
CA THR A 191 1.84 6.64 -16.85
C THR A 191 1.50 5.15 -16.69
N THR A 192 1.01 4.53 -17.75
CA THR A 192 0.70 3.09 -17.73
C THR A 192 1.97 2.25 -17.54
N GLY A 193 3.05 2.60 -18.23
CA GLY A 193 4.36 1.94 -18.06
C GLY A 193 4.89 2.06 -16.63
N ALA A 194 4.76 3.23 -16.01
CA ALA A 194 5.12 3.46 -14.62
C ALA A 194 4.36 2.52 -13.67
N VAL A 195 3.03 2.44 -13.80
CA VAL A 195 2.19 1.58 -12.96
C VAL A 195 2.60 0.11 -13.08
N VAL A 196 2.76 -0.40 -14.30
CA VAL A 196 3.16 -1.79 -14.53
C VAL A 196 4.52 -2.08 -13.91
N MET A 197 5.50 -1.20 -14.12
CA MET A 197 6.85 -1.36 -13.58
C MET A 197 6.84 -1.33 -12.04
N ILE A 198 6.08 -0.42 -11.45
CA ILE A 198 5.96 -0.33 -9.99
C ILE A 198 5.35 -1.61 -9.42
N LEU A 199 4.25 -2.12 -9.99
CA LEU A 199 3.61 -3.34 -9.49
C LEU A 199 4.55 -4.54 -9.56
N VAL A 200 5.29 -4.70 -10.65
CA VAL A 200 6.27 -5.80 -10.80
C VAL A 200 7.39 -5.65 -9.79
N THR A 201 7.95 -4.45 -9.63
CA THR A 201 9.07 -4.24 -8.71
C THR A 201 8.64 -4.31 -7.25
N VAL A 202 7.42 -3.88 -6.89
CA VAL A 202 6.85 -4.06 -5.55
C VAL A 202 6.71 -5.55 -5.23
N ALA A 203 6.18 -6.36 -6.16
CA ALA A 203 6.06 -7.80 -5.96
C ALA A 203 7.43 -8.49 -5.77
N LEU A 204 8.45 -8.10 -6.53
CA LEU A 204 9.81 -8.62 -6.36
C LEU A 204 10.42 -8.19 -5.03
N MET A 205 10.25 -6.93 -4.66
CA MET A 205 10.75 -6.39 -3.38
C MET A 205 10.05 -7.05 -2.19
N ASP A 206 8.77 -7.38 -2.31
CA ASP A 206 8.02 -8.08 -1.26
C ASP A 206 8.64 -9.45 -0.95
N VAL A 207 8.97 -10.23 -1.98
CA VAL A 207 9.68 -11.52 -1.80
C VAL A 207 11.00 -11.34 -1.06
N ILE A 208 11.79 -10.32 -1.43
CA ILE A 208 13.09 -10.04 -0.79
C ILE A 208 12.88 -9.66 0.68
N LEU A 209 11.95 -8.75 0.95
CA LEU A 209 11.66 -8.30 2.31
C LEU A 209 11.10 -9.42 3.18
N THR A 210 10.22 -10.25 2.65
CA THR A 210 9.68 -11.43 3.36
C THR A 210 10.81 -12.38 3.75
N GLN A 211 11.75 -12.65 2.84
CA GLN A 211 12.89 -13.52 3.12
C GLN A 211 13.82 -12.93 4.20
N ILE A 212 14.04 -11.62 4.19
CA ILE A 212 14.92 -10.95 5.16
C ILE A 212 14.25 -10.83 6.55
N LEU A 213 12.96 -10.51 6.58
CA LEU A 213 12.27 -10.21 7.84
C LEU A 213 11.69 -11.46 8.53
N PHE A 214 11.32 -12.50 7.74
CA PHE A 214 10.64 -13.69 8.26
C PHE A 214 11.32 -15.02 7.88
N GLY A 215 12.41 -15.02 7.12
CA GLY A 215 13.11 -16.22 6.63
C GLY A 215 14.28 -16.67 7.50
N GLY A 216 14.46 -16.07 8.70
CA GLY A 216 15.52 -16.38 9.64
C GLY A 216 15.12 -17.34 10.76
#